data_e7bd2fe72937352b08494707a800b6a7
#
_entry.id   e7bd2fe72937352b08494707a800b6a7
#
_cell.length_a   1.000
_cell.length_b   1.000
_cell.length_c   1.000
_cell.angle_alpha   90.00
_cell.angle_beta   90.00
_cell.angle_gamma   90.00
#
_symmetry.space_group_name_H-M   'P 1'
#
loop_
_entity.id
_entity.type
_entity.pdbx_description
1 polymer ?
#
loop_
_entity_poly.entity_id
_entity_poly.type
_entity_poly.pdbx_seq_one_letter_code
_entity_poly.pdbx_strand_id
1 'polypeptide(L)'
;MRRQERSSMLVKRKVVVNLINKDQHAFNEVYTSYRKLLFFIIISIVKNETIAEDLLQDTFIKVYEAVGNLKDPSSFHSYITLTAKNLALNEIKKMRRVESLDPLLDIYGQEEQSFTLLDEIASYLSDIENTIVIYKIVHERGFQEISSLTDIPLSTVYQIYQKALKKIKDHYERSKL
;
A
#
# COMPACT_ATOMS: atom_id res chain seq x y z
N MET A 1 31.34 7.36 7.96
CA MET A 1 29.95 7.62 8.41
C MET A 1 29.00 6.86 7.50
N ARG A 2 28.47 5.73 7.95
CA ARG A 2 27.47 4.94 7.18
C ARG A 2 26.14 5.65 7.30
N ARG A 3 25.62 6.19 6.19
CA ARG A 3 24.22 6.63 6.06
C ARG A 3 23.35 5.40 6.36
N GLN A 4 22.69 5.40 7.51
CA GLN A 4 21.58 4.48 7.74
C GLN A 4 20.49 4.84 6.74
N GLU A 5 20.31 4.00 5.74
CA GLU A 5 19.11 3.99 4.90
C GLU A 5 17.93 3.70 5.82
N ARG A 6 17.20 4.74 6.19
CA ARG A 6 15.99 4.61 7.00
C ARG A 6 14.89 4.10 6.09
N SER A 7 14.66 2.83 6.21
CA SER A 7 13.62 2.08 5.50
C SER A 7 12.23 2.60 5.89
N SER A 8 11.39 2.86 4.90
CA SER A 8 9.94 3.07 5.02
C SER A 8 9.19 1.82 5.52
N MET A 9 9.88 0.85 6.11
CA MET A 9 9.32 -0.42 6.55
C MET A 9 8.50 -0.24 7.83
N LEU A 10 7.31 -0.79 7.83
CA LEU A 10 6.41 -0.85 8.99
C LEU A 10 6.91 -1.78 10.09
N VAL A 11 7.82 -2.69 9.74
CA VAL A 11 8.49 -3.62 10.64
C VAL A 11 10.00 -3.41 10.58
N LYS A 12 10.69 -3.72 11.68
CA LYS A 12 12.15 -3.62 11.73
C LYS A 12 12.79 -4.61 10.75
N ARG A 13 13.95 -4.25 10.19
CA ARG A 13 14.74 -5.14 9.31
C ARG A 13 14.95 -6.54 9.90
N LYS A 14 15.18 -6.64 11.22
CA LYS A 14 15.34 -7.93 11.92
C LYS A 14 14.12 -8.83 11.77
N VAL A 15 12.92 -8.27 11.80
CA VAL A 15 11.67 -9.02 11.62
C VAL A 15 11.59 -9.61 10.23
N VAL A 16 11.98 -8.84 9.22
CA VAL A 16 12.02 -9.34 7.83
C VAL A 16 13.05 -10.46 7.67
N VAL A 17 14.23 -10.32 8.29
CA VAL A 17 15.24 -11.41 8.30
C VAL A 17 14.70 -12.66 8.96
N ASN A 18 14.00 -12.54 10.09
CA ASN A 18 13.36 -13.67 10.75
C ASN A 18 12.24 -14.27 9.88
N LEU A 19 11.45 -13.45 9.18
CA LEU A 19 10.44 -13.92 8.24
C LEU A 19 11.06 -14.72 7.09
N ILE A 20 12.20 -14.30 6.56
CA ILE A 20 12.96 -15.05 5.55
C ILE A 20 13.32 -16.44 6.09
N ASN A 21 13.65 -16.54 7.38
CA ASN A 21 13.95 -17.80 8.07
C ASN A 21 12.66 -18.56 8.51
N LYS A 22 11.49 -18.15 8.03
CA LYS A 22 10.19 -18.80 8.32
C LYS A 22 9.79 -18.76 9.79
N ASP A 23 10.24 -17.76 10.55
CA ASP A 23 9.84 -17.56 11.95
C ASP A 23 8.37 -17.15 12.06
N GLN A 24 7.60 -17.90 12.86
CA GLN A 24 6.16 -17.70 13.02
C GLN A 24 5.82 -16.38 13.73
N HIS A 25 6.64 -15.96 14.69
CA HIS A 25 6.42 -14.68 15.41
C HIS A 25 6.67 -13.50 14.46
N ALA A 26 7.70 -13.59 13.62
CA ALA A 26 7.97 -12.58 12.60
C ALA A 26 6.82 -12.48 11.59
N PHE A 27 6.24 -13.63 11.18
CA PHE A 27 5.05 -13.63 10.32
C PHE A 27 3.87 -12.89 10.97
N ASN A 28 3.56 -13.19 12.23
CA ASN A 28 2.46 -12.56 12.96
C ASN A 28 2.68 -11.04 13.11
N GLU A 29 3.92 -10.60 13.35
CA GLU A 29 4.26 -9.18 13.44
C GLU A 29 4.06 -8.48 12.09
N VAL A 30 4.51 -9.10 10.99
CA VAL A 30 4.31 -8.58 9.63
C VAL A 30 2.82 -8.54 9.29
N TYR A 31 2.08 -9.60 9.55
CA TYR A 31 0.63 -9.67 9.32
C TYR A 31 -0.10 -8.52 10.04
N THR A 32 0.13 -8.38 11.34
CA THR A 32 -0.52 -7.35 12.16
C THR A 32 -0.19 -5.94 11.67
N SER A 33 1.07 -5.71 11.26
CA SER A 33 1.55 -4.40 10.81
C SER A 33 1.05 -4.01 9.42
N TYR A 34 0.89 -4.99 8.52
CA TYR A 34 0.58 -4.71 7.10
C TYR A 34 -0.87 -4.93 6.71
N ARG A 35 -1.65 -5.73 7.44
CA ARG A 35 -3.00 -6.14 7.02
C ARG A 35 -3.92 -4.97 6.64
N LYS A 36 -3.94 -3.90 7.44
CA LYS A 36 -4.80 -2.73 7.19
C LYS A 36 -4.38 -2.00 5.90
N LEU A 37 -3.07 -1.78 5.72
CA LEU A 37 -2.54 -1.14 4.52
C LEU A 37 -2.85 -1.96 3.27
N LEU A 38 -2.55 -3.26 3.30
CA LEU A 38 -2.76 -4.13 2.15
C LEU A 38 -4.24 -4.27 1.82
N PHE A 39 -5.10 -4.44 2.83
CA PHE A 39 -6.55 -4.45 2.62
C PHE A 39 -7.02 -3.15 1.95
N PHE A 40 -6.55 -1.99 2.42
CA PHE A 40 -6.90 -0.70 1.84
C PHE A 40 -6.43 -0.57 0.38
N ILE A 41 -5.21 -1.00 0.07
CA ILE A 41 -4.71 -1.04 -1.31
C ILE A 41 -5.61 -1.91 -2.19
N ILE A 42 -5.93 -3.11 -1.74
CA ILE A 42 -6.70 -4.08 -2.51
C ILE A 42 -8.15 -3.60 -2.71
N ILE A 43 -8.84 -3.18 -1.63
CA ILE A 43 -10.24 -2.75 -1.70
C ILE A 43 -10.40 -1.50 -2.57
N SER A 44 -9.41 -0.62 -2.59
CA SER A 44 -9.43 0.56 -3.46
C SER A 44 -9.43 0.20 -4.94
N ILE A 45 -8.89 -0.96 -5.30
CA ILE A 45 -8.82 -1.48 -6.67
C ILE A 45 -10.05 -2.31 -7.00
N VAL A 46 -10.35 -3.35 -6.19
CA VAL A 46 -11.39 -4.33 -6.53
C VAL A 46 -12.79 -3.89 -6.17
N LYS A 47 -12.96 -2.90 -5.26
CA LYS A 47 -14.25 -2.33 -4.81
C LYS A 47 -15.24 -3.38 -4.26
N ASN A 48 -14.76 -4.54 -3.84
CA ASN A 48 -15.55 -5.63 -3.28
C ASN A 48 -14.83 -6.20 -2.05
N GLU A 49 -15.51 -6.17 -0.89
CA GLU A 49 -14.91 -6.53 0.39
C GLU A 49 -14.51 -8.00 0.47
N THR A 50 -15.37 -8.91 0.01
CA THR A 50 -15.10 -10.35 0.01
C THR A 50 -13.88 -10.68 -0.84
N ILE A 51 -13.82 -10.13 -2.06
CA ILE A 51 -12.66 -10.30 -2.95
C ILE A 51 -11.41 -9.69 -2.33
N ALA A 52 -11.54 -8.54 -1.65
CA ALA A 52 -10.40 -7.90 -1.00
C ALA A 52 -9.83 -8.73 0.15
N GLU A 53 -10.68 -9.38 0.94
CA GLU A 53 -10.26 -10.29 2.00
C GLU A 53 -9.53 -11.52 1.46
N ASP A 54 -10.04 -12.14 0.41
CA ASP A 54 -9.41 -13.28 -0.26
C ASP A 54 -8.03 -12.90 -0.82
N LEU A 55 -7.94 -11.79 -1.53
CA LEU A 55 -6.67 -11.30 -2.08
C LEU A 55 -5.68 -10.85 -1.01
N LEU A 56 -6.15 -10.38 0.13
CA LEU A 56 -5.31 -10.09 1.28
C LEU A 56 -4.64 -11.36 1.80
N GLN A 57 -5.40 -12.46 1.95
CA GLN A 57 -4.86 -13.75 2.36
C GLN A 57 -3.85 -14.27 1.32
N ASP A 58 -4.20 -14.23 0.04
CA ASP A 58 -3.32 -14.62 -1.07
C ASP A 58 -2.02 -13.80 -1.08
N THR A 59 -2.09 -12.52 -0.76
CA THR A 59 -0.91 -11.66 -0.66
C THR A 59 0.05 -12.16 0.40
N PHE A 60 -0.45 -12.47 1.59
CA PHE A 60 0.40 -12.97 2.67
C PHE A 60 0.96 -14.36 2.38
N ILE A 61 0.19 -15.25 1.76
CA ILE A 61 0.65 -16.57 1.33
C ILE A 61 1.80 -16.42 0.34
N LYS A 62 1.61 -15.67 -0.75
CA LYS A 62 2.64 -15.45 -1.78
C LYS A 62 3.90 -14.80 -1.23
N VAL A 63 3.73 -13.80 -0.37
CA VAL A 63 4.88 -13.15 0.28
C VAL A 63 5.61 -14.12 1.17
N TYR A 64 4.92 -14.92 1.99
CA TYR A 64 5.55 -15.91 2.85
C TYR A 64 6.32 -16.97 2.06
N GLU A 65 5.76 -17.45 0.96
CA GLU A 65 6.43 -18.43 0.09
C GLU A 65 7.69 -17.87 -0.56
N ALA A 66 7.61 -16.65 -1.09
CA ALA A 66 8.64 -16.08 -1.94
C ALA A 66 9.63 -15.14 -1.23
N VAL A 67 9.39 -14.78 0.05
CA VAL A 67 10.24 -13.83 0.80
C VAL A 67 11.70 -14.28 0.91
N GLY A 68 11.97 -15.59 0.86
CA GLY A 68 13.33 -16.13 0.83
C GLY A 68 14.17 -15.68 -0.38
N ASN A 69 13.52 -15.27 -1.47
CA ASN A 69 14.19 -14.77 -2.67
C ASN A 69 14.50 -13.26 -2.58
N LEU A 70 14.10 -12.60 -1.51
CA LEU A 70 14.32 -11.16 -1.32
C LEU A 70 15.82 -10.90 -1.02
N LYS A 71 16.51 -10.29 -1.97
CA LYS A 71 17.96 -10.01 -1.86
C LYS A 71 18.28 -8.99 -0.76
N ASP A 72 17.42 -8.00 -0.57
CA ASP A 72 17.58 -6.97 0.44
C ASP A 72 16.32 -6.83 1.29
N PRO A 73 16.40 -7.12 2.61
CA PRO A 73 15.28 -6.92 3.53
C PRO A 73 14.70 -5.49 3.54
N SER A 74 15.49 -4.47 3.16
CA SER A 74 15.00 -3.08 3.12
C SER A 74 13.96 -2.84 2.03
N SER A 75 13.93 -3.66 0.98
CA SER A 75 12.94 -3.59 -0.10
C SER A 75 11.61 -4.29 0.23
N PHE A 76 11.48 -4.88 1.43
CA PHE A 76 10.30 -5.66 1.82
C PHE A 76 8.98 -4.88 1.73
N HIS A 77 8.98 -3.62 2.16
CA HIS A 77 7.78 -2.78 2.08
C HIS A 77 7.27 -2.64 0.64
N SER A 78 8.15 -2.27 -0.27
CA SER A 78 7.81 -2.15 -1.70
C SER A 78 7.40 -3.50 -2.30
N TYR A 79 8.06 -4.58 -1.89
CA TYR A 79 7.74 -5.92 -2.36
C TYR A 79 6.33 -6.37 -1.97
N ILE A 80 5.96 -6.24 -0.68
CA ILE A 80 4.64 -6.70 -0.20
C ILE A 80 3.50 -5.84 -0.76
N THR A 81 3.67 -4.51 -0.83
CA THR A 81 2.67 -3.59 -1.37
C THR A 81 2.47 -3.78 -2.88
N LEU A 82 3.55 -3.98 -3.64
CA LEU A 82 3.48 -4.29 -5.06
C LEU A 82 2.82 -5.65 -5.32
N THR A 83 3.10 -6.65 -4.49
CA THR A 83 2.44 -7.96 -4.58
C THR A 83 0.93 -7.83 -4.42
N ALA A 84 0.45 -7.09 -3.42
CA ALA A 84 -0.96 -6.84 -3.18
C ALA A 84 -1.62 -6.10 -4.36
N LYS A 85 -0.98 -5.03 -4.84
CA LYS A 85 -1.46 -4.25 -5.99
C LYS A 85 -1.58 -5.12 -7.25
N ASN A 86 -0.57 -5.92 -7.55
CA ASN A 86 -0.56 -6.78 -8.74
C ASN A 86 -1.64 -7.86 -8.67
N LEU A 87 -1.88 -8.45 -7.49
CA LEU A 87 -2.97 -9.42 -7.30
C LEU A 87 -4.33 -8.77 -7.57
N ALA A 88 -4.57 -7.59 -7.01
CA ALA A 88 -5.81 -6.85 -7.19
C ALA A 88 -6.05 -6.46 -8.67
N LEU A 89 -5.01 -5.97 -9.36
CA LEU A 89 -5.10 -5.64 -10.78
C LEU A 89 -5.35 -6.87 -11.66
N ASN A 90 -4.71 -8.00 -11.34
CA ASN A 90 -4.94 -9.25 -12.07
C ASN A 90 -6.37 -9.77 -11.88
N GLU A 91 -6.95 -9.64 -10.68
CA GLU A 91 -8.33 -10.04 -10.42
C GLU A 91 -9.31 -9.17 -11.22
N ILE A 92 -9.13 -7.84 -11.28
CA ILE A 92 -9.95 -6.97 -12.13
C ILE A 92 -9.84 -7.38 -13.60
N LYS A 93 -8.64 -7.68 -14.10
CA LYS A 93 -8.48 -8.16 -15.49
C LYS A 93 -9.21 -9.47 -15.73
N LYS A 94 -9.22 -10.39 -14.77
CA LYS A 94 -9.93 -11.66 -14.85
C LYS A 94 -11.45 -11.45 -14.85
N MET A 95 -11.97 -10.61 -13.96
CA MET A 95 -13.40 -10.26 -13.88
C MET A 95 -13.88 -9.67 -15.21
N ARG A 96 -13.15 -8.70 -15.77
CA ARG A 96 -13.47 -8.10 -17.08
C ARG A 96 -13.48 -9.11 -18.23
N ARG A 97 -12.57 -10.11 -18.23
CA ARG A 97 -12.58 -11.18 -19.23
C ARG A 97 -13.79 -12.09 -19.14
N VAL A 98 -14.30 -12.32 -17.93
CA VAL A 98 -15.52 -13.13 -17.71
C VAL A 98 -16.74 -12.35 -18.18
N GLU A 99 -16.80 -11.03 -17.96
CA GLU A 99 -17.88 -10.16 -18.44
C GLU A 99 -17.83 -9.98 -19.96
N SER A 100 -16.65 -10.01 -20.59
CA SER A 100 -16.46 -9.86 -22.05
C SER A 100 -16.67 -11.14 -22.85
N LEU A 101 -17.24 -12.21 -22.30
CA LEU A 101 -17.74 -13.37 -23.06
C LEU A 101 -19.02 -13.07 -23.81
N ASP A 102 -19.53 -11.84 -23.78
CA ASP A 102 -20.55 -11.34 -24.68
C ASP A 102 -19.86 -10.77 -25.95
N PRO A 103 -20.07 -11.37 -27.16
CA PRO A 103 -19.29 -11.05 -28.36
C PRO A 103 -19.54 -9.66 -28.97
N LEU A 104 -20.37 -8.81 -28.36
CA LEU A 104 -20.79 -7.52 -28.90
C LEU A 104 -20.11 -6.28 -28.27
N LEU A 105 -19.16 -6.44 -27.35
CA LEU A 105 -18.50 -5.32 -26.68
C LEU A 105 -16.99 -5.16 -26.98
N ASP A 106 -16.54 -5.65 -28.12
CA ASP A 106 -15.10 -5.62 -28.49
C ASP A 106 -14.69 -4.30 -29.21
N ILE A 107 -15.25 -3.15 -28.85
CA ILE A 107 -14.95 -1.84 -29.50
C ILE A 107 -14.40 -0.77 -28.53
N TYR A 108 -13.96 -1.05 -27.35
CA TYR A 108 -13.21 -0.03 -26.58
C TYR A 108 -12.03 -0.65 -25.83
N GLY A 109 -10.98 -0.95 -26.63
CA GLY A 109 -9.63 -1.11 -26.13
C GLY A 109 -9.02 0.25 -25.76
N GLN A 110 -9.46 0.86 -24.68
CA GLN A 110 -8.67 1.85 -23.96
C GLN A 110 -8.25 1.21 -22.65
N GLU A 111 -6.95 1.06 -22.46
CA GLU A 111 -6.36 0.89 -21.15
C GLU A 111 -6.72 2.12 -20.31
N GLU A 112 -7.93 2.17 -19.79
CA GLU A 112 -8.20 2.98 -18.62
C GLU A 112 -7.35 2.36 -17.49
N GLN A 113 -6.18 2.95 -17.28
CA GLN A 113 -5.48 2.79 -16.03
C GLN A 113 -6.49 3.10 -14.95
N SER A 114 -7.00 2.05 -14.30
CA SER A 114 -7.84 2.18 -13.13
C SER A 114 -6.97 2.82 -12.06
N PHE A 115 -6.89 4.17 -12.10
CA PHE A 115 -6.30 4.95 -11.04
C PHE A 115 -7.05 4.60 -9.75
N THR A 116 -6.38 3.91 -8.86
CA THR A 116 -6.95 3.65 -7.54
C THR A 116 -7.03 4.97 -6.78
N LEU A 117 -7.93 5.07 -5.81
CA LEU A 117 -8.01 6.25 -4.93
C LEU A 117 -6.63 6.62 -4.34
N LEU A 118 -5.78 5.62 -4.08
CA LEU A 118 -4.40 5.85 -3.61
C LEU A 118 -3.48 6.39 -4.71
N ASP A 119 -3.57 5.86 -5.94
CA ASP A 119 -2.80 6.37 -7.07
C ASP A 119 -3.26 7.79 -7.40
N GLU A 120 -4.57 8.06 -7.31
CA GLU A 120 -5.14 9.39 -7.45
C GLU A 120 -4.61 10.33 -6.37
N ILE A 121 -4.68 9.95 -5.08
CA ILE A 121 -4.11 10.71 -3.97
C ILE A 121 -2.59 10.86 -4.14
N ALA A 122 -1.87 9.80 -4.52
CA ALA A 122 -0.44 9.82 -4.75
C ALA A 122 -0.03 10.76 -5.89
N SER A 123 -0.89 10.96 -6.89
CA SER A 123 -0.57 11.80 -8.05
C SER A 123 -0.42 13.29 -7.72
N TYR A 124 -1.08 13.78 -6.68
CA TYR A 124 -1.04 15.20 -6.28
C TYR A 124 -0.43 15.45 -4.90
N LEU A 125 -0.09 14.39 -4.17
CA LEU A 125 0.72 14.49 -2.94
C LEU A 125 2.18 14.17 -3.24
N SER A 126 3.10 14.85 -2.55
CA SER A 126 4.51 14.46 -2.56
C SER A 126 4.72 13.15 -1.79
N ASP A 127 5.84 12.46 -2.03
CA ASP A 127 6.17 11.19 -1.36
C ASP A 127 6.12 11.30 0.17
N ILE A 128 6.58 12.42 0.71
CA ILE A 128 6.56 12.66 2.16
C ILE A 128 5.15 12.94 2.68
N GLU A 129 4.32 13.65 1.92
CA GLU A 129 2.92 13.88 2.26
C GLU A 129 2.15 12.55 2.25
N ASN A 130 2.35 11.73 1.22
CA ASN A 130 1.79 10.38 1.13
C ASN A 130 2.20 9.51 2.33
N THR A 131 3.50 9.47 2.63
CA THR A 131 4.03 8.70 3.75
C THR A 131 3.38 9.09 5.07
N ILE A 132 3.28 10.38 5.36
CA ILE A 132 2.69 10.87 6.61
C ILE A 132 1.19 10.59 6.68
N VAL A 133 0.46 10.77 5.57
CA VAL A 133 -0.99 10.47 5.47
C VAL A 133 -1.24 8.97 5.70
N ILE A 134 -0.46 8.09 5.08
CA ILE A 134 -0.56 6.64 5.25
C ILE A 134 -0.28 6.26 6.70
N TYR A 135 0.81 6.73 7.30
CA TYR A 135 1.11 6.45 8.70
C TYR A 135 0.00 6.91 9.64
N LYS A 136 -0.58 8.09 9.39
CA LYS A 136 -1.61 8.66 10.25
C LYS A 136 -2.96 7.97 10.10
N ILE A 137 -3.41 7.75 8.86
CA ILE A 137 -4.79 7.26 8.57
C ILE A 137 -4.83 5.73 8.56
N VAL A 138 -3.91 5.09 7.83
CA VAL A 138 -3.94 3.63 7.65
C VAL A 138 -3.34 2.90 8.85
N HIS A 139 -2.23 3.43 9.38
CA HIS A 139 -1.52 2.83 10.51
C HIS A 139 -1.90 3.41 11.86
N GLU A 140 -2.81 4.40 11.90
CA GLU A 140 -3.32 5.04 13.12
C GLU A 140 -2.19 5.56 14.05
N ARG A 141 -1.00 5.86 13.49
CA ARG A 141 0.17 6.29 14.26
C ARG A 141 -0.02 7.68 14.85
N GLY A 142 0.49 7.89 16.06
CA GLY A 142 0.59 9.22 16.67
C GLY A 142 1.61 10.09 15.91
N PHE A 143 1.41 11.41 15.88
CA PHE A 143 2.37 12.32 15.23
C PHE A 143 3.78 12.23 15.80
N GLN A 144 3.91 11.96 17.10
CA GLN A 144 5.20 11.72 17.77
C GLN A 144 5.90 10.49 17.18
N GLU A 145 5.16 9.42 16.97
CA GLU A 145 5.64 8.18 16.39
C GLU A 145 6.06 8.37 14.92
N ILE A 146 5.24 9.09 14.16
CA ILE A 146 5.56 9.45 12.78
C ILE A 146 6.83 10.31 12.72
N SER A 147 6.98 11.28 13.62
CA SER A 147 8.19 12.09 13.75
C SER A 147 9.43 11.22 14.00
N SER A 148 9.33 10.23 14.88
CA SER A 148 10.42 9.30 15.17
C SER A 148 10.72 8.35 14.00
N LEU A 149 9.70 7.92 13.25
CA LEU A 149 9.84 7.02 12.11
C LEU A 149 10.42 7.71 10.87
N THR A 150 10.07 8.99 10.67
CA THR A 150 10.47 9.77 9.50
C THR A 150 11.70 10.65 9.72
N ASP A 151 12.14 10.80 10.98
CA ASP A 151 13.18 11.74 11.41
C ASP A 151 12.87 13.22 11.08
N ILE A 152 11.58 13.53 11.02
CA ILE A 152 11.08 14.88 10.76
C ILE A 152 10.58 15.46 12.08
N PRO A 153 10.90 16.71 12.41
CA PRO A 153 10.40 17.35 13.62
C PRO A 153 8.88 17.28 13.73
N LEU A 154 8.35 17.01 14.93
CA LEU A 154 6.93 16.83 15.20
C LEU A 154 6.06 17.97 14.62
N SER A 155 6.49 19.22 14.79
CA SER A 155 5.79 20.39 14.23
C SER A 155 5.70 20.35 12.71
N THR A 156 6.77 19.91 12.07
CA THR A 156 6.85 19.78 10.61
C THR A 156 5.98 18.63 10.10
N VAL A 157 5.96 17.48 10.79
CA VAL A 157 5.05 16.35 10.48
C VAL A 157 3.60 16.83 10.50
N TYR A 158 3.22 17.57 11.54
CA TYR A 158 1.86 18.11 11.66
C TYR A 158 1.53 19.08 10.51
N GLN A 159 2.43 19.99 10.17
CA GLN A 159 2.24 20.94 9.05
C GLN A 159 2.10 20.21 7.71
N ILE A 160 2.95 19.21 7.44
CA ILE A 160 2.89 18.43 6.22
C ILE A 160 1.54 17.69 6.14
N TYR A 161 1.10 17.07 7.24
CA TYR A 161 -0.20 16.40 7.32
C TYR A 161 -1.36 17.33 7.01
N GLN A 162 -1.41 18.52 7.63
CA GLN A 162 -2.45 19.50 7.38
C GLN A 162 -2.46 19.98 5.93
N LYS A 163 -1.28 20.20 5.34
CA LYS A 163 -1.15 20.58 3.93
C LYS A 163 -1.65 19.46 3.00
N ALA A 164 -1.31 18.23 3.30
CA ALA A 164 -1.79 17.07 2.54
C ALA A 164 -3.32 16.94 2.60
N LEU A 165 -3.93 17.06 3.78
CA LEU A 165 -5.39 17.04 3.93
C LEU A 165 -6.07 18.15 3.15
N LYS A 166 -5.50 19.36 3.13
CA LYS A 166 -6.03 20.46 2.33
C LYS A 166 -6.00 20.14 0.84
N LYS A 167 -4.90 19.61 0.33
CA LYS A 167 -4.79 19.19 -1.08
C LYS A 167 -5.84 18.13 -1.43
N ILE A 168 -6.01 17.13 -0.57
CA ILE A 168 -7.03 16.09 -0.74
C ILE A 168 -8.42 16.71 -0.80
N LYS A 169 -8.75 17.59 0.12
CA LYS A 169 -10.03 18.27 0.15
C LYS A 169 -10.27 19.12 -1.10
N ASP A 170 -9.30 19.95 -1.48
CA ASP A 170 -9.38 20.83 -2.64
C ASP A 170 -9.57 20.01 -3.94
N HIS A 171 -8.94 18.83 -4.04
CA HIS A 171 -9.10 17.92 -5.17
C HIS A 171 -10.52 17.34 -5.23
N TYR A 172 -11.03 16.84 -4.10
CA TYR A 172 -12.40 16.31 -4.02
C TYR A 172 -13.49 17.33 -4.31
N GLU A 173 -13.30 18.58 -3.88
CA GLU A 173 -14.25 19.66 -4.16
C GLU A 173 -14.29 20.02 -5.66
N ARG A 174 -13.16 19.93 -6.35
CA ARG A 174 -13.08 20.15 -7.80
C ARG A 174 -13.64 19.01 -8.65
N SER A 175 -13.56 17.78 -8.16
CA SER A 175 -14.07 16.58 -8.86
C SER A 175 -15.60 16.46 -8.78
N LYS A 176 -16.27 17.32 -8.00
CA LYS A 176 -17.75 17.37 -7.87
C LYS A 176 -18.40 18.41 -8.78
N LEU A 177 -17.63 19.19 -9.52
CA LEU A 177 -18.09 20.17 -10.50
C LEU A 177 -17.99 19.63 -11.93
#